data_821c55724cbf36785c9fb75ff09e89a2
#
_entry.id   821c55724cbf36785c9fb75ff09e89a2
#
_cell.length_a   1.000
_cell.length_b   1.000
_cell.length_c   1.000
_cell.angle_alpha   90.00
_cell.angle_beta   90.00
_cell.angle_gamma   90.00
#
_symmetry.space_group_name_H-M   'P 1'
#
loop_
_entity.id
_entity.type
_entity.pdbx_description
1 polymer ?
#
loop_
_entity_poly.entity_id
_entity_poly.type
_entity_poly.pdbx_seq_one_letter_code
_entity_poly.pdbx_strand_id
1 'polypeptide(L)'
;MRRSRTVDRELVHRVSVAEVLLTDVRPCGADRFEAAACWPRSHPTFPRGRDDRHSPLVLVETLRQLGIYVPLTHYGVAPGARFLITDLGFAVDPAAEPRAGFGASEITCRVAVDEVRRGGSGAVRGLRMRVRFLAGEVMFGRAWGGSRFLGEREYATLRKAGAAARGAASSAAPGGSAADGGTLPGARTGVLSGARGGGVRPAHAALDVGSPGDVVLGLEGGALVLDPADPWHPFLFDHGSDHVPGMALIEAARQAAAVRSGGALLRPVSGELRALRFTEHAPFARVECAVYAGTGVFRFRQGGSHTAVGVLRYRR
;
A
#
# COMPACT_ATOMS: atom_id res chain seq x y z
N MET A 1 2.24 -27.34 5.73
CA MET A 1 1.70 -26.35 4.79
C MET A 1 2.23 -26.65 3.39
N ARG A 2 1.38 -26.44 2.37
CA ARG A 2 1.79 -26.61 0.95
C ARG A 2 2.62 -25.41 0.53
N ARG A 3 3.66 -25.63 -0.30
CA ARG A 3 4.53 -24.56 -0.81
C ARG A 3 4.79 -24.66 -2.31
N SER A 4 4.23 -25.69 -2.97
CA SER A 4 4.49 -26.00 -4.38
C SER A 4 3.52 -25.35 -5.37
N ARG A 5 2.48 -24.66 -4.86
CA ARG A 5 1.48 -23.94 -5.67
C ARG A 5 0.93 -22.75 -4.89
N THR A 6 0.42 -21.76 -5.58
CA THR A 6 -0.29 -20.64 -4.98
C THR A 6 -1.72 -21.03 -4.61
N VAL A 7 -2.35 -20.22 -3.75
CA VAL A 7 -3.81 -20.20 -3.62
C VAL A 7 -4.44 -19.63 -4.89
N ASP A 8 -5.76 -19.82 -5.08
CA ASP A 8 -6.45 -19.28 -6.24
C ASP A 8 -6.38 -17.75 -6.23
N ARG A 9 -6.01 -17.16 -7.38
CA ARG A 9 -5.78 -15.71 -7.51
C ARG A 9 -7.04 -14.87 -7.21
N GLU A 10 -8.21 -15.43 -7.49
CA GLU A 10 -9.51 -14.82 -7.23
C GLU A 10 -9.75 -14.61 -5.72
N LEU A 11 -9.22 -15.51 -4.88
CA LEU A 11 -9.31 -15.43 -3.42
C LEU A 11 -8.39 -14.38 -2.79
N VAL A 12 -7.52 -13.77 -3.58
CA VAL A 12 -6.61 -12.71 -3.15
C VAL A 12 -6.76 -11.44 -4.00
N HIS A 13 -7.79 -11.40 -4.86
CA HIS A 13 -8.07 -10.31 -5.79
C HIS A 13 -6.85 -9.93 -6.63
N ARG A 14 -6.26 -10.92 -7.30
CA ARG A 14 -5.18 -10.72 -8.28
C ARG A 14 -5.61 -11.22 -9.65
N VAL A 15 -5.23 -10.47 -10.68
CA VAL A 15 -5.46 -10.88 -12.08
C VAL A 15 -4.33 -11.80 -12.54
N SER A 16 -3.10 -11.50 -12.17
CA SER A 16 -1.93 -12.31 -12.50
C SER A 16 -1.62 -13.33 -11.39
N VAL A 17 -1.44 -14.59 -11.76
CA VAL A 17 -0.95 -15.65 -10.84
C VAL A 17 0.46 -15.31 -10.31
N ALA A 18 1.28 -14.62 -11.11
CA ALA A 18 2.63 -14.21 -10.70
C ALA A 18 2.64 -13.25 -9.48
N GLU A 19 1.53 -12.56 -9.23
CA GLU A 19 1.36 -11.64 -8.10
C GLU A 19 0.79 -12.31 -6.85
N VAL A 20 0.49 -13.62 -6.89
CA VAL A 20 -0.02 -14.37 -5.75
C VAL A 20 1.13 -14.86 -4.88
N LEU A 21 1.24 -14.31 -3.68
CA LEU A 21 2.30 -14.65 -2.73
C LEU A 21 1.90 -15.81 -1.80
N LEU A 22 0.61 -15.98 -1.50
CA LEU A 22 0.12 -17.03 -0.60
C LEU A 22 0.15 -18.40 -1.29
N THR A 23 0.63 -19.41 -0.56
CA THR A 23 0.69 -20.80 -1.05
C THR A 23 -0.22 -21.74 -0.26
N ASP A 24 -0.53 -21.43 0.99
CA ASP A 24 -1.43 -22.20 1.84
C ASP A 24 -1.96 -21.33 2.99
N VAL A 25 -3.19 -21.58 3.44
CA VAL A 25 -3.76 -20.95 4.64
C VAL A 25 -4.60 -21.99 5.37
N ARG A 26 -4.36 -22.19 6.67
CA ARG A 26 -5.05 -23.19 7.48
C ARG A 26 -5.50 -22.60 8.81
N PRO A 27 -6.70 -22.88 9.28
CA PRO A 27 -7.10 -22.57 10.64
C PRO A 27 -6.27 -23.39 11.65
N CYS A 28 -5.85 -22.76 12.73
CA CYS A 28 -5.10 -23.40 13.82
C CYS A 28 -5.69 -23.09 15.21
N GLY A 29 -6.92 -22.58 15.25
CA GLY A 29 -7.68 -22.25 16.44
C GLY A 29 -8.79 -21.25 16.12
N ALA A 30 -9.57 -20.87 17.11
CA ALA A 30 -10.58 -19.84 16.97
C ALA A 30 -9.89 -18.51 16.59
N ASP A 31 -10.29 -17.93 15.45
CA ASP A 31 -9.75 -16.67 14.92
C ASP A 31 -8.21 -16.67 14.75
N ARG A 32 -7.62 -17.86 14.58
CA ARG A 32 -6.17 -18.07 14.38
C ARG A 32 -5.93 -18.88 13.12
N PHE A 33 -4.94 -18.43 12.33
CA PHE A 33 -4.56 -19.10 11.09
C PHE A 33 -3.04 -19.16 10.99
N GLU A 34 -2.56 -20.20 10.34
CA GLU A 34 -1.20 -20.31 9.87
C GLU A 34 -1.21 -20.31 8.34
N ALA A 35 -0.39 -19.46 7.74
CA ALA A 35 -0.29 -19.36 6.30
C ALA A 35 1.16 -19.48 5.84
N ALA A 36 1.34 -19.96 4.62
CA ALA A 36 2.62 -19.96 3.92
C ALA A 36 2.57 -18.94 2.79
N ALA A 37 3.65 -18.21 2.61
CA ALA A 37 3.88 -17.33 1.49
C ALA A 37 5.24 -17.60 0.85
N CYS A 38 5.31 -17.38 -0.46
CA CYS A 38 6.53 -17.48 -1.25
C CYS A 38 6.86 -16.09 -1.79
N TRP A 39 7.98 -15.52 -1.34
CA TRP A 39 8.44 -14.21 -1.81
C TRP A 39 9.49 -14.42 -2.91
N PRO A 40 9.14 -14.13 -4.17
CA PRO A 40 10.03 -14.41 -5.28
C PRO A 40 11.26 -13.49 -5.25
N ARG A 41 12.40 -14.06 -5.59
CA ARG A 41 13.66 -13.32 -5.72
C ARG A 41 13.60 -12.28 -6.84
N SER A 42 12.90 -12.59 -7.90
CA SER A 42 12.85 -11.84 -9.15
C SER A 42 11.55 -11.05 -9.33
N HIS A 43 10.89 -10.65 -8.22
CA HIS A 43 9.70 -9.82 -8.33
C HIS A 43 10.06 -8.47 -8.96
N PRO A 44 9.46 -8.08 -10.10
CA PRO A 44 9.88 -6.88 -10.83
C PRO A 44 9.63 -5.58 -10.04
N THR A 45 8.51 -5.51 -9.30
CA THR A 45 8.09 -4.32 -8.55
C THR A 45 8.79 -4.16 -7.19
N PHE A 46 9.30 -5.26 -6.63
CA PHE A 46 9.95 -5.25 -5.32
C PHE A 46 11.40 -5.72 -5.44
N PRO A 47 12.29 -4.91 -6.07
CA PRO A 47 13.70 -5.22 -6.13
C PRO A 47 14.25 -5.39 -4.72
N ARG A 48 15.28 -6.22 -4.59
CA ARG A 48 15.88 -6.57 -3.31
C ARG A 48 16.63 -5.46 -2.62
N GLY A 49 16.65 -4.29 -3.16
CA GLY A 49 17.49 -3.22 -2.67
C GLY A 49 19.00 -3.55 -2.79
N ARG A 50 19.83 -2.66 -2.27
CA ARG A 50 21.29 -2.80 -2.32
C ARG A 50 21.85 -3.86 -1.37
N ASP A 51 21.06 -4.32 -0.40
CA ASP A 51 21.47 -5.21 0.69
C ASP A 51 20.84 -6.61 0.64
N ASP A 52 20.34 -7.03 -0.51
CA ASP A 52 19.70 -8.33 -0.73
C ASP A 52 18.43 -8.60 0.10
N ARG A 53 17.81 -7.59 0.68
CA ARG A 53 16.56 -7.72 1.42
C ARG A 53 15.34 -7.50 0.53
N HIS A 54 14.24 -8.16 0.90
CA HIS A 54 12.96 -7.89 0.26
C HIS A 54 12.44 -6.50 0.61
N SER A 55 11.72 -5.86 -0.30
CA SER A 55 11.00 -4.63 0.03
C SER A 55 9.98 -4.88 1.15
N PRO A 56 9.85 -4.00 2.16
CA PRO A 56 8.81 -4.13 3.17
C PRO A 56 7.38 -4.16 2.61
N LEU A 57 7.19 -3.68 1.38
CA LEU A 57 5.88 -3.72 0.71
C LEU A 57 5.45 -5.14 0.33
N VAL A 58 6.37 -6.09 0.14
CA VAL A 58 6.01 -7.50 -0.05
C VAL A 58 5.30 -8.06 1.20
N LEU A 59 5.76 -7.65 2.38
CA LEU A 59 5.12 -7.98 3.65
C LEU A 59 3.71 -7.35 3.76
N VAL A 60 3.56 -6.09 3.36
CA VAL A 60 2.27 -5.39 3.34
C VAL A 60 1.32 -6.05 2.33
N GLU A 61 1.82 -6.45 1.15
CA GLU A 61 1.02 -7.17 0.17
C GLU A 61 0.58 -8.55 0.69
N THR A 62 1.47 -9.26 1.38
CA THR A 62 1.08 -10.54 2.01
C THR A 62 -0.03 -10.35 3.05
N LEU A 63 0.03 -9.27 3.86
CA LEU A 63 -1.08 -8.88 4.74
C LEU A 63 -2.36 -8.60 3.95
N ARG A 64 -2.26 -7.86 2.82
CA ARG A 64 -3.43 -7.56 1.96
C ARG A 64 -4.07 -8.84 1.43
N GLN A 65 -3.27 -9.78 0.93
CA GLN A 65 -3.77 -11.05 0.42
C GLN A 65 -4.45 -11.88 1.52
N LEU A 66 -3.87 -11.95 2.73
CA LEU A 66 -4.49 -12.57 3.90
C LEU A 66 -5.79 -11.86 4.29
N GLY A 67 -5.82 -10.52 4.20
CA GLY A 67 -6.98 -9.67 4.48
C GLY A 67 -8.14 -9.84 3.50
N ILE A 68 -7.92 -10.54 2.39
CA ILE A 68 -8.95 -10.92 1.41
C ILE A 68 -9.27 -12.41 1.54
N TYR A 69 -8.25 -13.26 1.56
CA TYR A 69 -8.42 -14.71 1.61
C TYR A 69 -9.20 -15.17 2.85
N VAL A 70 -8.75 -14.75 4.03
CA VAL A 70 -9.35 -15.20 5.30
C VAL A 70 -10.83 -14.82 5.42
N PRO A 71 -11.26 -13.58 5.13
CA PRO A 71 -12.69 -13.24 5.13
C PRO A 71 -13.53 -14.04 4.15
N LEU A 72 -13.03 -14.24 2.93
CA LEU A 72 -13.76 -14.99 1.89
C LEU A 72 -13.94 -16.46 2.27
N THR A 73 -12.88 -17.10 2.76
CA THR A 73 -12.87 -18.57 2.95
C THR A 73 -13.32 -19.02 4.33
N HIS A 74 -13.20 -18.17 5.36
CA HIS A 74 -13.45 -18.58 6.75
C HIS A 74 -14.52 -17.76 7.49
N TYR A 75 -14.91 -16.61 6.96
CA TYR A 75 -15.91 -15.74 7.60
C TYR A 75 -17.17 -15.51 6.77
N GLY A 76 -17.32 -16.22 5.65
CA GLY A 76 -18.51 -16.17 4.80
C GLY A 76 -18.74 -14.80 4.14
N VAL A 77 -17.69 -14.02 3.95
CA VAL A 77 -17.80 -12.78 3.16
C VAL A 77 -18.03 -13.15 1.69
N ALA A 78 -19.03 -12.55 1.07
CA ALA A 78 -19.38 -12.87 -0.29
C ALA A 78 -18.25 -12.48 -1.28
N PRO A 79 -17.97 -13.31 -2.31
CA PRO A 79 -16.94 -12.99 -3.33
C PRO A 79 -17.15 -11.64 -4.05
N GLY A 80 -18.41 -11.20 -4.21
CA GLY A 80 -18.76 -9.91 -4.83
C GLY A 80 -18.73 -8.72 -3.85
N ALA A 81 -18.32 -8.90 -2.59
CA ALA A 81 -18.21 -7.80 -1.64
C ALA A 81 -17.08 -6.85 -2.04
N ARG A 82 -17.27 -5.56 -1.79
CA ARG A 82 -16.24 -4.51 -1.96
C ARG A 82 -15.40 -4.43 -0.69
N PHE A 83 -14.10 -4.66 -0.84
CA PHE A 83 -13.12 -4.65 0.24
C PHE A 83 -12.48 -3.27 0.35
N LEU A 84 -12.62 -2.63 1.50
CA LEU A 84 -12.04 -1.32 1.78
C LEU A 84 -11.05 -1.43 2.94
N ILE A 85 -9.81 -1.04 2.70
CA ILE A 85 -8.81 -0.90 3.77
C ILE A 85 -9.16 0.33 4.60
N THR A 86 -9.20 0.19 5.93
CA THR A 86 -9.39 1.31 6.87
C THR A 86 -8.06 1.85 7.36
N ASP A 87 -7.16 0.94 7.66
CA ASP A 87 -5.79 1.22 8.09
C ASP A 87 -4.91 0.00 7.81
N LEU A 88 -3.64 0.25 7.71
CA LEU A 88 -2.61 -0.77 7.65
C LEU A 88 -1.34 -0.28 8.37
N GLY A 89 -0.60 -1.22 8.92
CA GLY A 89 0.69 -0.93 9.51
C GLY A 89 1.63 -2.14 9.39
N PHE A 90 2.91 -1.86 9.46
CA PHE A 90 3.95 -2.88 9.42
C PHE A 90 5.17 -2.45 10.25
N ALA A 91 5.94 -3.44 10.69
CA ALA A 91 7.26 -3.26 11.24
C ALA A 91 8.13 -4.47 10.90
N VAL A 92 9.38 -4.21 10.55
CA VAL A 92 10.39 -5.20 10.17
C VAL A 92 11.61 -5.03 11.08
N ASP A 93 12.15 -6.12 11.56
CA ASP A 93 13.47 -6.13 12.19
C ASP A 93 14.54 -6.40 11.13
N PRO A 94 15.33 -5.39 10.72
CA PRO A 94 16.34 -5.58 9.69
C PRO A 94 17.46 -6.56 10.06
N ALA A 95 17.64 -6.86 11.34
CA ALA A 95 18.66 -7.84 11.79
C ALA A 95 18.19 -9.29 11.61
N ALA A 96 16.87 -9.52 11.73
CA ALA A 96 16.24 -10.82 11.64
C ALA A 96 15.65 -11.13 10.24
N GLU A 97 15.59 -10.14 9.37
CA GLU A 97 14.96 -10.25 8.05
C GLU A 97 15.72 -11.23 7.13
N PRO A 98 14.99 -12.11 6.41
CA PRO A 98 15.63 -13.04 5.48
C PRO A 98 16.27 -12.28 4.33
N ARG A 99 17.49 -12.66 3.97
CA ARG A 99 18.15 -12.21 2.75
C ARG A 99 17.64 -13.02 1.56
N ALA A 100 17.44 -12.37 0.44
CA ALA A 100 17.08 -13.02 -0.80
C ALA A 100 18.29 -13.84 -1.31
N GLY A 101 18.32 -15.12 -1.00
CA GLY A 101 19.33 -16.06 -1.44
C GLY A 101 19.05 -16.67 -2.82
N PHE A 102 19.47 -17.91 -3.01
CA PHE A 102 19.09 -18.70 -4.18
C PHE A 102 17.60 -19.11 -4.06
N GLY A 103 16.81 -18.80 -5.08
CA GLY A 103 15.38 -19.11 -5.10
C GLY A 103 14.52 -18.09 -4.36
N ALA A 104 13.31 -18.50 -4.03
CA ALA A 104 12.35 -17.68 -3.30
C ALA A 104 12.52 -17.83 -1.78
N SER A 105 12.15 -16.79 -1.03
CA SER A 105 12.08 -16.88 0.43
C SER A 105 10.76 -17.49 0.86
N GLU A 106 10.83 -18.58 1.62
CA GLU A 106 9.67 -19.23 2.22
C GLU A 106 9.30 -18.57 3.54
N ILE A 107 8.12 -18.00 3.60
CA ILE A 107 7.64 -17.26 4.76
C ILE A 107 6.48 -17.98 5.42
N THR A 108 6.54 -18.10 6.74
CA THR A 108 5.42 -18.53 7.57
C THR A 108 4.74 -17.31 8.18
N CYS A 109 3.42 -17.26 8.06
CA CYS A 109 2.59 -16.18 8.59
C CYS A 109 1.71 -16.72 9.71
N ARG A 110 1.87 -16.21 10.93
CA ARG A 110 0.95 -16.51 12.05
C ARG A 110 -0.07 -15.36 12.14
N VAL A 111 -1.31 -15.67 11.82
CA VAL A 111 -2.41 -14.71 11.69
C VAL A 111 -3.32 -14.79 12.92
N ALA A 112 -3.68 -13.64 13.46
CA ALA A 112 -4.73 -13.50 14.47
C ALA A 112 -5.76 -12.49 13.99
N VAL A 113 -7.04 -12.86 14.01
CA VAL A 113 -8.16 -11.93 13.83
C VAL A 113 -8.53 -11.42 15.22
N ASP A 114 -8.37 -10.10 15.40
CA ASP A 114 -8.57 -9.46 16.72
C ASP A 114 -9.98 -8.92 16.89
N GLU A 115 -10.65 -8.60 15.78
CA GLU A 115 -11.98 -8.03 15.78
C GLU A 115 -12.76 -8.51 14.56
N VAL A 116 -14.00 -8.94 14.79
CA VAL A 116 -14.98 -9.29 13.76
C VAL A 116 -16.19 -8.39 13.93
N ARG A 117 -16.41 -7.47 13.00
CA ARG A 117 -17.59 -6.60 12.99
C ARG A 117 -18.71 -7.26 12.20
N ARG A 118 -19.87 -7.39 12.83
CA ARG A 118 -21.06 -7.95 12.20
C ARG A 118 -22.15 -6.90 12.05
N GLY A 119 -22.91 -6.98 10.97
CA GLY A 119 -24.13 -6.19 10.77
C GLY A 119 -25.32 -6.80 11.51
N GLY A 120 -26.46 -6.11 11.47
CA GLY A 120 -27.71 -6.56 12.12
C GLY A 120 -28.21 -7.93 11.63
N SER A 121 -27.88 -8.36 10.42
CA SER A 121 -28.17 -9.69 9.87
C SER A 121 -27.17 -10.77 10.30
N GLY A 122 -26.20 -10.47 11.15
CA GLY A 122 -25.10 -11.37 11.52
C GLY A 122 -23.96 -11.47 10.46
N ALA A 123 -24.15 -10.92 9.27
CA ALA A 123 -23.14 -10.92 8.21
C ALA A 123 -21.89 -10.15 8.65
N VAL A 124 -20.71 -10.67 8.31
CA VAL A 124 -19.43 -10.02 8.61
C VAL A 124 -19.26 -8.78 7.72
N ARG A 125 -19.04 -7.64 8.35
CA ARG A 125 -18.93 -6.32 7.74
C ARG A 125 -17.53 -5.71 7.85
N GLY A 126 -16.66 -6.33 8.59
CA GLY A 126 -15.28 -5.91 8.74
C GLY A 126 -14.47 -6.85 9.61
N LEU A 127 -13.19 -6.83 9.42
CA LEU A 127 -12.21 -7.55 10.22
C LEU A 127 -11.03 -6.66 10.58
N ARG A 128 -10.41 -6.97 11.70
CA ARG A 128 -9.09 -6.48 12.06
C ARG A 128 -8.17 -7.65 12.34
N MET A 129 -6.98 -7.66 11.74
CA MET A 129 -6.04 -8.76 11.91
C MET A 129 -4.63 -8.28 12.17
N ARG A 130 -3.85 -9.16 12.80
CA ARG A 130 -2.40 -9.06 12.97
C ARG A 130 -1.72 -10.28 12.40
N VAL A 131 -0.59 -10.06 11.77
CA VAL A 131 0.24 -11.11 11.18
C VAL A 131 1.66 -11.00 11.71
N ARG A 132 2.25 -12.11 12.13
CA ARG A 132 3.67 -12.25 12.42
C ARG A 132 4.32 -13.03 11.29
N PHE A 133 5.44 -12.55 10.79
CA PHE A 133 6.17 -13.13 9.68
C PHE A 133 7.44 -13.80 10.18
N LEU A 134 7.63 -15.05 9.79
CA LEU A 134 8.78 -15.87 10.19
C LEU A 134 9.49 -16.40 8.94
N ALA A 135 10.81 -16.40 8.98
CA ALA A 135 11.69 -17.16 8.07
C ALA A 135 12.32 -18.29 8.88
N GLY A 136 11.95 -19.54 8.57
CA GLY A 136 12.17 -20.63 9.52
C GLY A 136 11.45 -20.35 10.84
N GLU A 137 12.17 -20.42 11.95
CA GLU A 137 11.65 -20.13 13.30
C GLU A 137 11.87 -18.66 13.73
N VAL A 138 12.57 -17.86 12.94
CA VAL A 138 12.95 -16.49 13.30
C VAL A 138 11.86 -15.54 12.87
N MET A 139 11.24 -14.85 13.83
CA MET A 139 10.29 -13.76 13.55
C MET A 139 11.06 -12.50 13.15
N PHE A 140 10.83 -12.01 11.95
CA PHE A 140 11.48 -10.82 11.42
C PHE A 140 10.53 -9.64 11.17
N GLY A 141 9.21 -9.88 11.18
CA GLY A 141 8.28 -8.82 10.85
C GLY A 141 6.89 -9.03 11.43
N ARG A 142 6.14 -7.94 11.45
CA ARG A 142 4.73 -7.94 11.82
C ARG A 142 3.97 -6.93 10.94
N ALA A 143 2.71 -7.24 10.67
CA ALA A 143 1.80 -6.29 10.06
C ALA A 143 0.42 -6.40 10.68
N TRP A 144 -0.37 -5.37 10.53
CA TRP A 144 -1.75 -5.30 11.02
C TRP A 144 -2.58 -4.41 10.11
N GLY A 145 -3.87 -4.62 10.11
CA GLY A 145 -4.79 -3.79 9.34
C GLY A 145 -6.23 -4.09 9.63
N GLY A 146 -7.06 -3.14 9.29
CA GLY A 146 -8.51 -3.24 9.31
C GLY A 146 -9.10 -3.16 7.92
N SER A 147 -10.20 -3.87 7.70
CA SER A 147 -10.96 -3.80 6.46
C SER A 147 -12.46 -3.76 6.72
N ARG A 148 -13.20 -3.17 5.78
CA ARG A 148 -14.67 -3.19 5.73
C ARG A 148 -15.10 -3.93 4.46
N PHE A 149 -16.20 -4.65 4.59
CA PHE A 149 -16.82 -5.40 3.50
C PHE A 149 -18.20 -4.85 3.23
N LEU A 150 -18.42 -4.33 2.05
CA LEU A 150 -19.65 -3.67 1.66
C LEU A 150 -20.32 -4.42 0.51
N GLY A 151 -21.63 -4.54 0.56
CA GLY A 151 -22.39 -4.92 -0.60
C GLY A 151 -22.40 -3.82 -1.65
N GLU A 152 -22.74 -4.15 -2.90
CA GLU A 152 -22.71 -3.20 -4.03
C GLU A 152 -23.54 -1.94 -3.77
N ARG A 153 -24.75 -2.08 -3.20
CA ARG A 153 -25.64 -0.94 -2.88
C ARG A 153 -25.05 -0.02 -1.82
N GLU A 154 -24.45 -0.59 -0.76
CA GLU A 154 -23.81 0.18 0.31
C GLU A 154 -22.57 0.91 -0.22
N TYR A 155 -21.80 0.22 -1.05
CA TYR A 155 -20.65 0.80 -1.71
C TYR A 155 -21.05 1.98 -2.61
N ALA A 156 -22.05 1.80 -3.48
CA ALA A 156 -22.56 2.87 -4.33
C ALA A 156 -23.06 4.09 -3.52
N THR A 157 -23.73 3.85 -2.39
CA THR A 157 -24.17 4.92 -1.48
C THR A 157 -23.00 5.66 -0.88
N LEU A 158 -21.97 4.96 -0.42
CA LEU A 158 -20.76 5.56 0.13
C LEU A 158 -20.00 6.39 -0.92
N ARG A 159 -19.93 5.90 -2.17
CA ARG A 159 -19.33 6.61 -3.31
C ARG A 159 -20.06 7.92 -3.62
N LYS A 160 -21.39 7.87 -3.68
CA LYS A 160 -22.23 9.08 -3.90
C LYS A 160 -22.06 10.12 -2.80
N ALA A 161 -22.08 9.70 -1.52
CA ALA A 161 -21.86 10.60 -0.39
C ALA A 161 -20.46 11.24 -0.44
N GLY A 162 -19.42 10.47 -0.79
CA GLY A 162 -18.07 10.98 -0.98
C GLY A 162 -17.96 12.01 -2.12
N ALA A 163 -18.64 11.78 -3.23
CA ALA A 163 -18.68 12.72 -4.37
C ALA A 163 -19.40 14.03 -4.01
N ALA A 164 -20.55 13.96 -3.33
CA ALA A 164 -21.29 15.13 -2.87
C ALA A 164 -20.47 15.99 -1.90
N ALA A 165 -19.77 15.35 -0.95
CA ALA A 165 -18.91 16.07 0.00
C ALA A 165 -17.74 16.80 -0.68
N ARG A 166 -17.19 16.26 -1.78
CA ARG A 166 -16.14 16.92 -2.58
C ARG A 166 -16.70 18.12 -3.36
N GLY A 167 -17.87 17.98 -3.97
CA GLY A 167 -18.54 19.07 -4.66
C GLY A 167 -18.84 20.27 -3.75
N ALA A 168 -19.34 20.01 -2.54
CA ALA A 168 -19.59 21.04 -1.54
C ALA A 168 -18.29 21.71 -1.06
N ALA A 169 -17.20 20.97 -0.87
CA ALA A 169 -15.91 21.53 -0.48
C ALA A 169 -15.28 22.40 -1.59
N SER A 170 -15.50 22.05 -2.87
CA SER A 170 -15.02 22.83 -4.01
C SER A 170 -15.78 24.15 -4.19
N SER A 171 -17.06 24.17 -3.87
CA SER A 171 -17.90 25.38 -3.95
C SER A 171 -17.72 26.32 -2.76
N ALA A 172 -17.22 25.84 -1.63
CA ALA A 172 -17.01 26.61 -0.40
C ALA A 172 -15.60 27.23 -0.29
N ALA A 173 -14.69 26.95 -1.21
CA ALA A 173 -13.36 27.55 -1.20
C ALA A 173 -13.47 29.02 -1.67
N PRO A 174 -13.21 30.03 -0.81
CA PRO A 174 -13.09 31.42 -1.28
C PRO A 174 -11.89 31.46 -2.24
N GLY A 175 -12.05 32.21 -3.34
CA GLY A 175 -10.99 32.45 -4.34
C GLY A 175 -9.75 33.03 -3.66
N GLY A 176 -8.91 32.16 -3.11
CA GLY A 176 -7.66 32.48 -2.44
C GLY A 176 -6.54 32.39 -3.46
N SER A 177 -5.97 33.56 -3.73
CA SER A 177 -4.70 33.83 -4.39
C SER A 177 -3.67 32.70 -4.21
N ALA A 178 -3.08 32.31 -5.34
CA ALA A 178 -1.87 31.51 -5.39
C ALA A 178 -0.72 32.28 -4.70
N ALA A 179 -0.46 31.99 -3.44
CA ALA A 179 0.75 32.40 -2.75
C ALA A 179 1.04 31.35 -1.67
N ASP A 180 1.91 30.49 -1.98
CA ASP A 180 3.01 29.90 -1.25
C ASP A 180 3.52 28.65 -1.99
N GLY A 181 4.12 28.90 -3.14
CA GLY A 181 5.05 27.99 -3.79
C GLY A 181 6.34 27.95 -2.99
N GLY A 182 6.35 27.22 -1.87
CA GLY A 182 7.60 26.90 -1.20
C GLY A 182 8.50 26.14 -2.16
N THR A 183 9.37 26.85 -2.83
CA THR A 183 10.47 26.30 -3.64
C THR A 183 11.23 25.32 -2.76
N LEU A 184 11.37 24.07 -3.20
CA LEU A 184 12.12 23.03 -2.51
C LEU A 184 13.56 23.52 -2.31
N PRO A 185 14.03 23.81 -1.08
CA PRO A 185 15.43 24.16 -0.88
C PRO A 185 16.26 22.89 -1.14
N GLY A 186 17.12 22.94 -2.17
CA GLY A 186 18.18 21.96 -2.35
C GLY A 186 17.83 20.68 -3.09
N ALA A 187 16.83 20.65 -3.98
CA ALA A 187 16.69 19.55 -4.94
C ALA A 187 17.92 19.48 -5.83
N ARG A 188 18.81 18.54 -5.58
CA ARG A 188 19.94 18.27 -6.48
C ARG A 188 19.38 17.91 -7.85
N THR A 189 19.83 18.59 -8.87
CA THR A 189 19.36 18.52 -10.27
C THR A 189 19.36 17.10 -10.87
N GLY A 190 19.95 16.10 -10.20
CA GLY A 190 19.98 14.70 -10.62
C GLY A 190 18.79 13.83 -10.19
N VAL A 191 17.85 14.36 -9.38
CA VAL A 191 16.71 13.57 -8.85
C VAL A 191 15.49 13.63 -9.79
N LEU A 192 15.45 14.57 -10.72
CA LEU A 192 14.33 14.76 -11.66
C LEU A 192 14.74 14.39 -13.09
N SER A 193 13.92 13.62 -13.77
CA SER A 193 14.05 13.36 -15.20
C SER A 193 12.78 13.78 -15.95
N GLY A 194 12.93 14.30 -17.15
CA GLY A 194 11.80 14.60 -18.04
C GLY A 194 11.30 13.32 -18.70
N ALA A 195 10.00 13.03 -18.58
CA ALA A 195 9.37 11.90 -19.26
C ALA A 195 8.69 12.35 -20.56
N ARG A 196 8.67 11.48 -21.56
CA ARG A 196 7.93 11.71 -22.81
C ARG A 196 6.43 11.61 -22.52
N GLY A 197 5.71 12.73 -22.64
CA GLY A 197 4.24 12.77 -22.66
C GLY A 197 3.53 12.93 -21.31
N GLY A 198 4.23 13.26 -20.23
CA GLY A 198 3.64 13.54 -18.90
C GLY A 198 4.49 14.55 -18.13
N GLY A 199 4.00 15.05 -17.01
CA GLY A 199 4.72 15.98 -16.15
C GLY A 199 6.12 15.49 -15.72
N VAL A 200 6.91 16.39 -15.15
CA VAL A 200 8.22 16.05 -14.57
C VAL A 200 8.04 14.99 -13.47
N ARG A 201 8.85 13.93 -13.52
CA ARG A 201 8.83 12.83 -12.56
C ARG A 201 10.18 12.67 -11.86
N PRO A 202 10.21 12.18 -10.62
CA PRO A 202 11.46 11.78 -9.99
C PRO A 202 12.14 10.65 -10.79
N ALA A 203 13.48 10.66 -10.84
CA ALA A 203 14.24 9.58 -11.46
C ALA A 203 14.04 8.28 -10.65
N HIS A 204 13.69 7.19 -11.32
CA HIS A 204 13.40 5.88 -10.68
C HIS A 204 14.58 5.37 -9.82
N ALA A 205 15.82 5.56 -10.30
CA ALA A 205 17.02 5.15 -9.57
C ALA A 205 17.21 5.90 -8.24
N ALA A 206 16.69 7.14 -8.12
CA ALA A 206 16.73 7.91 -6.86
C ALA A 206 15.65 7.45 -5.86
N LEU A 207 14.69 6.66 -6.32
CA LEU A 207 13.58 6.15 -5.53
C LEU A 207 13.77 4.67 -5.13
N ASP A 208 14.86 4.04 -5.55
CA ASP A 208 15.11 2.61 -5.36
C ASP A 208 13.94 1.74 -5.88
N VAL A 209 13.50 2.05 -7.11
CA VAL A 209 12.53 1.25 -7.86
C VAL A 209 13.15 0.70 -9.15
N GLY A 210 12.63 -0.45 -9.59
CA GLY A 210 13.25 -1.24 -10.67
C GLY A 210 13.17 -0.60 -12.05
N SER A 211 12.12 0.16 -12.33
CA SER A 211 11.87 0.74 -13.64
C SER A 211 11.21 2.12 -13.56
N PRO A 212 11.25 2.92 -14.63
CA PRO A 212 10.45 4.15 -14.69
C PRO A 212 8.95 3.94 -14.52
N GLY A 213 8.41 2.76 -14.91
CA GLY A 213 7.02 2.41 -14.75
C GLY A 213 6.59 2.25 -13.28
N ASP A 214 7.54 1.95 -12.37
CA ASP A 214 7.27 1.82 -10.94
C ASP A 214 7.17 3.17 -10.22
N VAL A 215 7.42 4.29 -10.90
CA VAL A 215 7.29 5.63 -10.32
C VAL A 215 5.82 6.01 -10.25
N VAL A 216 5.31 6.23 -9.04
CA VAL A 216 3.92 6.63 -8.81
C VAL A 216 3.74 8.11 -8.48
N LEU A 217 4.82 8.87 -8.50
CA LEU A 217 4.81 10.31 -8.26
C LEU A 217 5.04 11.12 -9.52
N GLY A 218 4.33 12.22 -9.62
CA GLY A 218 4.59 13.32 -10.56
C GLY A 218 4.82 14.63 -9.83
N LEU A 219 5.15 15.68 -10.58
CA LEU A 219 5.26 17.05 -10.14
C LEU A 219 4.24 17.91 -10.89
N GLU A 220 3.38 18.58 -10.16
CA GLU A 220 2.41 19.55 -10.68
C GLU A 220 2.59 20.87 -9.93
N GLY A 221 2.97 21.93 -10.64
CA GLY A 221 3.25 23.23 -10.03
C GLY A 221 4.31 23.19 -8.90
N GLY A 222 5.30 22.30 -9.01
CA GLY A 222 6.35 22.10 -7.99
C GLY A 222 5.93 21.26 -6.78
N ALA A 223 4.66 20.83 -6.72
CA ALA A 223 4.17 19.94 -5.68
C ALA A 223 4.22 18.47 -6.12
N LEU A 224 4.51 17.57 -5.18
CA LEU A 224 4.38 16.14 -5.43
C LEU A 224 2.90 15.76 -5.53
N VAL A 225 2.55 15.01 -6.56
CA VAL A 225 1.21 14.46 -6.78
C VAL A 225 1.30 12.96 -7.02
N LEU A 226 0.22 12.25 -6.69
CA LEU A 226 0.09 10.84 -7.00
C LEU A 226 -0.36 10.73 -8.46
N ASP A 227 0.61 10.54 -9.34
CA ASP A 227 0.46 10.43 -10.79
C ASP A 227 1.34 9.26 -11.27
N PRO A 228 0.81 8.03 -11.32
CA PRO A 228 1.56 6.86 -11.72
C PRO A 228 2.09 6.98 -13.15
N ALA A 229 3.38 6.63 -13.35
CA ALA A 229 3.98 6.59 -14.66
C ALA A 229 3.35 5.50 -15.55
N ASP A 230 2.93 4.40 -14.93
CA ASP A 230 2.14 3.34 -15.54
C ASP A 230 0.79 3.22 -14.81
N PRO A 231 -0.31 3.74 -15.38
CA PRO A 231 -1.65 3.61 -14.81
C PRO A 231 -2.19 2.17 -14.85
N TRP A 232 -1.52 1.28 -15.59
CA TRP A 232 -1.81 -0.14 -15.71
C TRP A 232 -0.75 -1.01 -15.02
N HIS A 233 -0.03 -0.44 -14.06
CA HIS A 233 1.06 -1.12 -13.36
C HIS A 233 0.60 -2.50 -12.83
N PRO A 234 1.25 -3.61 -13.24
CA PRO A 234 0.71 -4.97 -13.04
C PRO A 234 0.57 -5.38 -11.58
N PHE A 235 1.27 -4.71 -10.67
CA PHE A 235 1.16 -4.97 -9.23
C PHE A 235 0.27 -3.94 -8.50
N LEU A 236 0.45 -2.64 -8.76
CA LEU A 236 -0.25 -1.58 -8.03
C LEU A 236 -1.66 -1.35 -8.54
N PHE A 237 -1.92 -1.64 -9.83
CA PHE A 237 -3.18 -1.40 -10.54
C PHE A 237 -3.58 -2.60 -11.39
N ASP A 238 -3.35 -3.83 -10.92
CA ASP A 238 -3.57 -5.07 -11.67
C ASP A 238 -5.04 -5.40 -11.96
N HIS A 239 -5.96 -4.69 -11.35
CA HIS A 239 -7.40 -4.80 -11.61
C HIS A 239 -8.05 -3.41 -11.60
N GLY A 240 -9.16 -3.28 -12.33
CA GLY A 240 -9.91 -2.03 -12.37
C GLY A 240 -10.40 -1.64 -10.98
N SER A 241 -9.98 -0.47 -10.53
CA SER A 241 -10.45 0.15 -9.29
C SER A 241 -10.95 1.55 -9.60
N ASP A 242 -12.04 1.95 -8.97
CA ASP A 242 -12.61 3.30 -9.09
C ASP A 242 -11.98 4.33 -8.14
N HIS A 243 -10.94 3.91 -7.43
CA HIS A 243 -10.13 4.74 -6.54
C HIS A 243 -8.71 4.18 -6.44
N VAL A 244 -7.78 4.99 -5.96
CA VAL A 244 -6.37 4.61 -5.80
C VAL A 244 -6.24 3.50 -4.75
N PRO A 245 -5.61 2.36 -5.08
CA PRO A 245 -5.38 1.28 -4.13
C PRO A 245 -4.47 1.68 -2.96
N GLY A 246 -4.71 1.08 -1.77
CA GLY A 246 -3.90 1.35 -0.58
C GLY A 246 -2.41 1.04 -0.76
N MET A 247 -2.07 0.05 -1.59
CA MET A 247 -0.67 -0.28 -1.94
C MET A 247 0.01 0.86 -2.70
N ALA A 248 -0.69 1.50 -3.63
CA ALA A 248 -0.18 2.65 -4.37
C ALA A 248 0.00 3.88 -3.45
N LEU A 249 -0.88 4.07 -2.46
CA LEU A 249 -0.73 5.15 -1.47
C LEU A 249 0.53 4.97 -0.62
N ILE A 250 0.80 3.76 -0.10
CA ILE A 250 1.97 3.56 0.74
C ILE A 250 3.27 3.62 -0.07
N GLU A 251 3.26 3.15 -1.33
CA GLU A 251 4.39 3.31 -2.24
C GLU A 251 4.64 4.77 -2.58
N ALA A 252 3.60 5.57 -2.87
CA ALA A 252 3.73 7.00 -3.11
C ALA A 252 4.30 7.73 -1.88
N ALA A 253 3.89 7.36 -0.67
CA ALA A 253 4.45 7.91 0.56
C ALA A 253 5.95 7.58 0.72
N ARG A 254 6.36 6.33 0.39
CA ARG A 254 7.77 5.91 0.39
C ARG A 254 8.59 6.72 -0.62
N GLN A 255 8.10 6.83 -1.84
CA GLN A 255 8.76 7.61 -2.88
C GLN A 255 8.84 9.11 -2.51
N ALA A 256 7.78 9.67 -1.89
CA ALA A 256 7.80 11.05 -1.42
C ALA A 256 8.85 11.30 -0.33
N ALA A 257 9.02 10.36 0.60
CA ALA A 257 10.07 10.41 1.62
C ALA A 257 11.47 10.34 0.97
N ALA A 258 11.66 9.51 -0.03
CA ALA A 258 12.89 9.41 -0.81
C ALA A 258 13.22 10.76 -1.49
N VAL A 259 12.26 11.36 -2.20
CA VAL A 259 12.41 12.68 -2.84
C VAL A 259 12.77 13.74 -1.80
N ARG A 260 12.02 13.83 -0.71
CA ARG A 260 12.20 14.86 0.33
C ARG A 260 13.52 14.73 1.09
N SER A 261 14.08 13.53 1.16
CA SER A 261 15.36 13.26 1.79
C SER A 261 16.56 13.28 0.83
N GLY A 262 16.35 13.59 -0.46
CA GLY A 262 17.41 13.53 -1.47
C GLY A 262 17.94 12.11 -1.70
N GLY A 263 17.10 11.08 -1.54
CA GLY A 263 17.47 9.68 -1.72
C GLY A 263 18.06 9.01 -0.47
N ALA A 264 18.02 9.66 0.70
CA ALA A 264 18.55 9.08 1.95
C ALA A 264 17.57 8.08 2.61
N LEU A 265 16.26 8.26 2.45
CA LEU A 265 15.21 7.46 3.07
C LEU A 265 14.51 6.58 2.02
N LEU A 266 15.10 5.45 1.69
CA LEU A 266 14.62 4.57 0.62
C LEU A 266 13.80 3.38 1.17
N ARG A 267 14.23 2.80 2.30
CA ARG A 267 13.67 1.58 2.83
C ARG A 267 13.16 1.77 4.27
N PRO A 268 11.84 1.95 4.45
CA PRO A 268 11.26 2.08 5.79
C PRO A 268 11.34 0.75 6.55
N VAL A 269 11.59 0.81 7.85
CA VAL A 269 11.56 -0.34 8.76
C VAL A 269 10.21 -0.48 9.46
N SER A 270 9.41 0.57 9.46
CA SER A 270 8.01 0.50 9.89
C SER A 270 7.19 1.60 9.23
N GLY A 271 5.88 1.39 9.20
CA GLY A 271 4.97 2.37 8.67
C GLY A 271 3.53 2.12 9.09
N GLU A 272 2.75 3.19 9.03
CA GLU A 272 1.31 3.16 9.25
C GLU A 272 0.63 4.07 8.24
N LEU A 273 -0.49 3.61 7.70
CA LEU A 273 -1.38 4.36 6.83
C LEU A 273 -2.80 4.23 7.35
N ARG A 274 -3.52 5.33 7.41
CA ARG A 274 -4.94 5.38 7.71
C ARG A 274 -5.68 6.01 6.53
N ALA A 275 -6.62 5.25 5.95
CA ALA A 275 -7.52 5.74 4.93
C ALA A 275 -8.68 6.50 5.60
N LEU A 276 -8.90 7.74 5.19
CA LEU A 276 -9.95 8.60 5.72
C LEU A 276 -11.13 8.71 4.75
N ARG A 277 -10.80 8.73 3.45
CA ARG A 277 -11.75 8.84 2.33
C ARG A 277 -11.17 8.11 1.12
N PHE A 278 -11.96 7.93 0.07
CA PHE A 278 -11.43 7.49 -1.21
C PHE A 278 -10.47 8.54 -1.77
N THR A 279 -9.31 8.07 -2.24
CA THR A 279 -8.40 8.86 -3.07
C THR A 279 -8.75 8.53 -4.51
N GLU A 280 -9.25 9.50 -5.26
CA GLU A 280 -9.67 9.31 -6.65
C GLU A 280 -8.48 9.32 -7.60
N HIS A 281 -8.64 8.71 -8.78
CA HIS A 281 -7.64 8.78 -9.83
C HIS A 281 -7.50 10.19 -10.42
N ALA A 282 -8.57 10.97 -10.40
CA ALA A 282 -8.57 12.36 -10.88
C ALA A 282 -9.49 13.26 -10.03
N PRO A 283 -9.12 14.56 -9.83
CA PRO A 283 -7.77 15.11 -10.08
C PRO A 283 -6.71 14.43 -9.22
N PHE A 284 -5.44 14.53 -9.56
CA PHE A 284 -4.38 13.89 -8.79
C PHE A 284 -4.34 14.36 -7.33
N ALA A 285 -4.16 13.42 -6.42
CA ALA A 285 -4.00 13.75 -5.01
C ALA A 285 -2.60 14.35 -4.75
N ARG A 286 -2.54 15.50 -4.09
CA ARG A 286 -1.29 16.09 -3.63
C ARG A 286 -0.70 15.24 -2.52
N VAL A 287 0.62 14.98 -2.59
CA VAL A 287 1.36 14.21 -1.59
C VAL A 287 2.20 15.17 -0.75
N GLU A 288 1.71 15.47 0.43
CA GLU A 288 2.44 16.25 1.42
C GLU A 288 3.31 15.29 2.26
N CYS A 289 4.62 15.50 2.26
CA CYS A 289 5.55 14.68 3.03
C CYS A 289 6.56 15.58 3.74
N ALA A 290 6.62 15.48 5.06
CA ALA A 290 7.64 16.10 5.90
C ALA A 290 8.57 15.01 6.44
N VAL A 291 9.88 15.25 6.36
CA VAL A 291 10.91 14.32 6.83
C VAL A 291 11.65 14.96 8.00
N TYR A 292 11.69 14.24 9.12
CA TYR A 292 12.44 14.65 10.32
C TYR A 292 13.05 13.42 11.00
N ALA A 293 14.36 13.48 11.23
CA ALA A 293 15.08 12.48 12.04
C ALA A 293 14.80 11.00 11.68
N GLY A 294 14.77 10.68 10.38
CA GLY A 294 14.48 9.31 9.91
C GLY A 294 13.00 8.93 9.95
N THR A 295 12.12 9.91 10.08
CA THR A 295 10.66 9.71 10.03
C THR A 295 10.06 10.57 8.92
N GLY A 296 9.29 9.96 8.02
CA GLY A 296 8.47 10.64 7.03
C GLY A 296 7.01 10.66 7.50
N VAL A 297 6.45 11.85 7.72
CA VAL A 297 5.02 12.02 7.96
C VAL A 297 4.37 12.45 6.65
N PHE A 298 3.33 11.76 6.23
CA PHE A 298 2.69 12.01 4.95
C PHE A 298 1.17 12.20 5.04
N ARG A 299 0.64 12.95 4.10
CA ARG A 299 -0.80 13.17 3.90
C ARG A 299 -1.09 13.21 2.41
N PHE A 300 -2.19 12.60 2.02
CA PHE A 300 -2.76 12.73 0.68
C PHE A 300 -3.92 13.70 0.74
N ARG A 301 -3.87 14.73 -0.09
CA ARG A 301 -4.89 15.78 -0.13
C ARG A 301 -5.55 15.86 -1.50
N GLN A 302 -6.87 15.86 -1.53
CA GLN A 302 -7.65 15.94 -2.75
C GLN A 302 -8.96 16.67 -2.48
N GLY A 303 -9.34 17.62 -3.34
CA GLY A 303 -10.58 18.39 -3.17
C GLY A 303 -10.68 19.10 -1.81
N GLY A 304 -9.57 19.68 -1.32
CA GLY A 304 -9.53 20.39 -0.04
C GLY A 304 -9.49 19.52 1.22
N SER A 305 -9.60 18.17 1.08
CA SER A 305 -9.66 17.24 2.21
C SER A 305 -8.49 16.27 2.22
N HIS A 306 -8.11 15.77 3.39
CA HIS A 306 -7.18 14.64 3.49
C HIS A 306 -7.93 13.33 3.19
N THR A 307 -7.37 12.54 2.27
CA THR A 307 -7.91 11.23 1.89
C THR A 307 -7.20 10.09 2.61
N ALA A 308 -5.90 10.25 2.86
CA ALA A 308 -5.12 9.32 3.68
C ALA A 308 -4.00 10.08 4.42
N VAL A 309 -3.58 9.51 5.55
CA VAL A 309 -2.50 10.05 6.38
C VAL A 309 -1.65 8.90 6.93
N GLY A 310 -0.41 9.17 7.28
CA GLY A 310 0.42 8.14 7.91
C GLY A 310 1.84 8.58 8.20
N VAL A 311 2.63 7.59 8.58
CA VAL A 311 4.03 7.76 8.96
C VAL A 311 4.85 6.58 8.44
N LEU A 312 6.05 6.86 7.98
CA LEU A 312 7.09 5.88 7.66
C LEU A 312 8.33 6.17 8.51
N ARG A 313 8.91 5.13 9.12
CA ARG A 313 10.13 5.24 9.91
C ARG A 313 11.24 4.46 9.26
N TYR A 314 12.41 5.04 9.24
CA TYR A 314 13.62 4.52 8.60
C TYR A 314 14.69 4.29 9.65
N ARG A 315 15.56 3.31 9.42
CA ARG A 315 16.72 3.11 10.25
C ARG A 315 17.71 4.28 10.04
N ARG A 316 18.26 4.80 11.12
CA ARG A 316 19.38 5.76 11.08
C ARG A 316 20.69 5.04 10.82
#